data_026929484fb928e2a40f5d8973db00e1
#
_entry.id   026929484fb928e2a40f5d8973db00e1
#
_cell.length_a   1.000
_cell.length_b   1.000
_cell.length_c   1.000
_cell.angle_alpha   90.00
_cell.angle_beta   90.00
_cell.angle_gamma   90.00
#
_symmetry.space_group_name_H-M   'P 1'
#
loop_
_entity.id
_entity.type
_entity.pdbx_description
1 polymer ?
#
loop_
_entity_poly.entity_id
_entity_poly.type
_entity_poly.pdbx_seq_one_letter_code
_entity_poly.pdbx_strand_id
1 'polypeptide(L)'
;MSGRHAAGRLPRPPLRRFPQATVPRPIGYRCEAVATPLDNPRREIILGTYHARSPRLAARWLRREARCLARRLDPDPRAPWLYAAPLVPIGNPRSADFLRAWASDAHRYANAIAKLAARVPYQLTVTDHDARYALIVAPAPIRRPAQFPPCAGHFPSPTGGGCEPAAAYAAL
;
A
#
# COMPACT_ATOMS: atom_id res chain seq x y z
N MET A 1 -12.15 82.94 -3.44
CA MET A 1 -12.17 82.06 -4.64
C MET A 1 -11.49 80.78 -4.27
N SER A 2 -12.27 79.72 -3.96
CA SER A 2 -11.76 78.41 -3.49
C SER A 2 -11.74 77.40 -4.65
N GLY A 3 -10.55 77.05 -5.11
CA GLY A 3 -10.36 76.00 -6.11
C GLY A 3 -10.38 74.60 -5.46
N ARG A 4 -11.37 73.78 -5.75
CA ARG A 4 -11.43 72.32 -5.35
C ARG A 4 -10.62 71.53 -6.35
N HIS A 5 -9.51 70.94 -5.91
CA HIS A 5 -8.76 69.97 -6.67
C HIS A 5 -9.53 68.59 -6.62
N ALA A 6 -10.03 68.18 -7.77
CA ALA A 6 -10.59 66.83 -7.95
C ALA A 6 -9.43 65.85 -8.07
N ALA A 7 -9.24 64.97 -7.08
CA ALA A 7 -8.29 63.88 -7.11
C ALA A 7 -8.79 62.80 -8.10
N GLY A 8 -8.14 62.68 -9.26
CA GLY A 8 -8.38 61.66 -10.25
C GLY A 8 -8.06 60.26 -9.69
N ARG A 9 -9.05 59.36 -9.59
CA ARG A 9 -8.84 57.95 -9.28
C ARG A 9 -8.11 57.28 -10.44
N LEU A 10 -6.89 56.85 -10.19
CA LEU A 10 -6.16 55.99 -11.12
C LEU A 10 -6.90 54.68 -11.33
N PRO A 11 -7.00 54.16 -12.57
CA PRO A 11 -7.64 52.88 -12.85
C PRO A 11 -6.81 51.76 -12.22
N ARG A 12 -7.48 50.90 -11.43
CA ARG A 12 -6.88 49.67 -10.87
C ARG A 12 -6.46 48.74 -12.00
N PRO A 13 -5.20 48.25 -12.02
CA PRO A 13 -4.77 47.28 -13.01
C PRO A 13 -5.60 46.00 -12.90
N PRO A 14 -5.92 45.35 -14.02
CA PRO A 14 -6.67 44.09 -14.00
C PRO A 14 -5.90 43.05 -13.24
N LEU A 15 -6.55 42.40 -12.25
CA LEU A 15 -6.00 41.27 -11.52
C LEU A 15 -5.63 40.16 -12.52
N ARG A 16 -4.34 39.92 -12.71
CA ARG A 16 -3.86 38.77 -13.51
C ARG A 16 -4.44 37.52 -12.90
N ARG A 17 -5.35 36.84 -13.63
CA ARG A 17 -5.76 35.48 -13.32
C ARG A 17 -4.53 34.58 -13.51
N PHE A 18 -3.90 34.19 -12.42
CA PHE A 18 -2.89 33.15 -12.46
C PHE A 18 -3.59 31.88 -12.99
N PRO A 19 -2.99 31.17 -13.97
CA PRO A 19 -3.53 29.89 -14.41
C PRO A 19 -3.65 29.00 -13.16
N GLN A 20 -4.85 28.48 -12.90
CA GLN A 20 -5.07 27.56 -11.80
C GLN A 20 -4.15 26.35 -12.04
N ALA A 21 -3.06 26.27 -11.28
CA ALA A 21 -2.19 25.12 -11.31
C ALA A 21 -3.06 23.89 -11.09
N THR A 22 -3.12 23.01 -12.08
CA THR A 22 -3.86 21.74 -11.98
C THR A 22 -3.29 21.00 -10.78
N VAL A 23 -4.02 20.96 -9.67
CA VAL A 23 -3.57 20.29 -8.45
C VAL A 23 -3.31 18.83 -8.84
N PRO A 24 -2.07 18.35 -8.74
CA PRO A 24 -1.76 16.99 -9.12
C PRO A 24 -2.61 16.05 -8.27
N ARG A 25 -3.31 15.11 -8.95
CA ARG A 25 -4.13 14.12 -8.24
C ARG A 25 -3.25 13.38 -7.23
N PRO A 26 -3.71 13.22 -5.99
CA PRO A 26 -2.95 12.49 -4.99
C PRO A 26 -2.69 11.07 -5.49
N ILE A 27 -1.43 10.66 -5.47
CA ILE A 27 -0.99 9.35 -5.94
C ILE A 27 -0.74 8.49 -4.73
N GLY A 28 -1.38 7.33 -4.71
CA GLY A 28 -1.06 6.22 -3.83
C GLY A 28 -0.25 5.16 -4.54
N TYR A 29 -0.17 4.00 -3.92
CA TYR A 29 0.53 2.84 -4.45
C TYR A 29 -0.32 1.60 -4.26
N ARG A 30 -0.49 0.84 -5.34
CA ARG A 30 -1.04 -0.51 -5.30
C ARG A 30 0.12 -1.48 -5.10
N CYS A 31 0.01 -2.29 -4.06
CA CYS A 31 1.01 -3.28 -3.70
C CYS A 31 0.37 -4.67 -3.84
N GLU A 32 1.04 -5.58 -4.52
CA GLU A 32 0.54 -6.93 -4.78
C GLU A 32 1.65 -7.96 -4.60
N ALA A 33 1.31 -9.06 -3.95
CA ALA A 33 2.10 -10.28 -3.93
C ALA A 33 1.39 -11.30 -4.82
N VAL A 34 2.09 -11.81 -5.82
CA VAL A 34 1.54 -12.70 -6.83
C VAL A 34 2.40 -13.94 -6.94
N ALA A 35 1.78 -15.11 -7.05
CA ALA A 35 2.42 -16.36 -7.42
C ALA A 35 1.94 -16.79 -8.80
N THR A 36 2.88 -17.20 -9.65
CA THR A 36 2.60 -17.75 -10.96
C THR A 36 3.19 -19.17 -11.01
N PRO A 37 2.35 -20.23 -11.03
CA PRO A 37 2.83 -21.61 -11.13
C PRO A 37 3.66 -21.82 -12.39
N LEU A 38 4.75 -22.60 -12.30
CA LEU A 38 5.63 -22.86 -13.43
C LEU A 38 5.00 -23.78 -14.47
N ASP A 39 4.10 -24.66 -14.05
CA ASP A 39 3.32 -25.58 -14.92
C ASP A 39 2.20 -24.85 -15.67
N ASN A 40 1.72 -23.71 -15.13
CA ASN A 40 0.68 -22.90 -15.76
C ASN A 40 0.98 -21.40 -15.66
N PRO A 41 1.87 -20.85 -16.51
CA PRO A 41 2.31 -19.45 -16.43
C PRO A 41 1.21 -18.43 -16.75
N ARG A 42 0.04 -18.87 -17.23
CA ARG A 42 -1.13 -17.99 -17.48
C ARG A 42 -1.98 -17.81 -16.22
N ARG A 43 -1.77 -18.62 -15.19
CA ARG A 43 -2.51 -18.55 -13.94
C ARG A 43 -1.75 -17.71 -12.94
N GLU A 44 -2.28 -16.54 -12.61
CA GLU A 44 -1.78 -15.72 -11.53
C GLU A 44 -2.64 -15.90 -10.28
N ILE A 45 -1.98 -16.11 -9.14
CA ILE A 45 -2.62 -16.25 -7.83
C ILE A 45 -2.20 -15.07 -6.99
N ILE A 46 -3.16 -14.23 -6.60
CA ILE A 46 -2.91 -13.09 -5.73
C ILE A 46 -2.79 -13.59 -4.30
N LEU A 47 -1.61 -13.50 -3.72
CA LEU A 47 -1.31 -13.92 -2.34
C LEU A 47 -1.65 -12.82 -1.32
N GLY A 48 -1.64 -11.57 -1.75
CA GLY A 48 -1.97 -10.43 -0.90
C GLY A 48 -1.96 -9.12 -1.65
N THR A 49 -2.75 -8.17 -1.16
CA THR A 49 -2.84 -6.81 -1.71
C THR A 49 -2.77 -5.78 -0.58
N TYR A 50 -2.25 -4.60 -0.90
CA TYR A 50 -2.21 -3.47 0.02
C TYR A 50 -2.23 -2.16 -0.75
N HIS A 51 -2.88 -1.15 -0.19
CA HIS A 51 -2.89 0.21 -0.73
C HIS A 51 -2.13 1.15 0.18
N ALA A 52 -0.98 1.62 -0.27
CA ALA A 52 -0.17 2.57 0.47
C ALA A 52 -0.43 4.01 0.01
N ARG A 53 -0.43 4.95 0.96
CA ARG A 53 -0.60 6.38 0.67
C ARG A 53 0.72 7.11 0.45
N SER A 54 1.85 6.45 0.65
CA SER A 54 3.17 7.06 0.47
C SER A 54 4.21 6.03 0.01
N PRO A 55 5.32 6.47 -0.64
CA PRO A 55 6.43 5.61 -1.05
C PRO A 55 7.02 4.82 0.12
N ARG A 56 7.14 5.46 1.30
CA ARG A 56 7.69 4.82 2.50
C ARG A 56 6.80 3.69 3.02
N LEU A 57 5.48 3.88 3.01
CA LEU A 57 4.55 2.82 3.41
C LEU A 57 4.56 1.67 2.43
N ALA A 58 4.62 1.95 1.13
CA ALA A 58 4.73 0.94 0.09
C ALA A 58 6.03 0.12 0.21
N ALA A 59 7.18 0.79 0.42
CA ALA A 59 8.45 0.12 0.64
C ALA A 59 8.47 -0.69 1.95
N ARG A 60 7.82 -0.20 3.02
CA ARG A 60 7.66 -0.95 4.28
C ARG A 60 6.85 -2.22 4.08
N TRP A 61 5.76 -2.15 3.31
CA TRP A 61 4.98 -3.31 2.94
C TRP A 61 5.85 -4.32 2.16
N LEU A 62 6.57 -3.86 1.14
CA LEU A 62 7.47 -4.68 0.33
C LEU A 62 8.49 -5.44 1.21
N ARG A 63 9.12 -4.73 2.16
CA ARG A 63 10.09 -5.30 3.09
C ARG A 63 9.48 -6.34 4.01
N ARG A 64 8.27 -6.08 4.52
CA ARG A 64 7.52 -7.03 5.35
C ARG A 64 7.14 -8.26 4.55
N GLU A 65 6.60 -8.08 3.34
CA GLU A 65 6.13 -9.18 2.51
C GLU A 65 7.29 -10.05 2.01
N ALA A 66 8.43 -9.46 1.67
CA ALA A 66 9.64 -10.21 1.35
C ALA A 66 10.08 -11.14 2.49
N ARG A 67 10.02 -10.67 3.74
CA ARG A 67 10.32 -11.50 4.93
C ARG A 67 9.28 -12.58 5.16
N CYS A 68 8.00 -12.29 4.94
CA CYS A 68 6.93 -13.26 5.07
C CYS A 68 7.06 -14.36 4.01
N LEU A 69 7.32 -13.98 2.77
CA LEU A 69 7.52 -14.92 1.67
C LEU A 69 8.77 -15.79 1.90
N ALA A 70 9.89 -15.19 2.33
CA ALA A 70 11.11 -15.95 2.66
C ALA A 70 10.86 -17.03 3.71
N ARG A 71 10.05 -16.74 4.75
CA ARG A 71 9.69 -17.72 5.79
C ARG A 71 8.72 -18.81 5.29
N ARG A 72 7.95 -18.52 4.26
CA ARG A 72 7.06 -19.53 3.64
C ARG A 72 7.83 -20.46 2.71
N LEU A 73 8.81 -19.93 1.97
CA LEU A 73 9.64 -20.68 1.05
C LEU A 73 10.67 -21.56 1.78
N ASP A 74 11.14 -21.08 2.94
CA ASP A 74 12.12 -21.79 3.77
C ASP A 74 11.73 -21.61 5.24
N PRO A 75 10.74 -22.39 5.72
CA PRO A 75 10.29 -22.35 7.10
C PRO A 75 11.32 -22.95 8.04
N ASP A 76 11.36 -22.45 9.29
CA ASP A 76 12.18 -23.06 10.34
C ASP A 76 11.73 -24.53 10.54
N PRO A 77 12.63 -25.52 10.40
CA PRO A 77 12.32 -26.93 10.62
C PRO A 77 11.76 -27.23 12.01
N ARG A 78 12.02 -26.34 12.98
CA ARG A 78 11.53 -26.47 14.36
C ARG A 78 10.20 -25.77 14.58
N ALA A 79 9.59 -25.20 13.53
CA ALA A 79 8.27 -24.58 13.67
C ALA A 79 7.22 -25.58 14.11
N PRO A 80 6.40 -25.28 15.16
CA PRO A 80 5.46 -26.25 15.73
C PRO A 80 4.48 -26.86 14.71
N TRP A 81 4.10 -26.11 13.68
CA TRP A 81 3.19 -26.56 12.64
C TRP A 81 3.83 -27.53 11.64
N LEU A 82 5.17 -27.69 11.66
CA LEU A 82 5.89 -28.66 10.84
C LEU A 82 6.14 -30.01 11.55
N TYR A 83 5.84 -30.11 12.84
CA TYR A 83 6.19 -31.31 13.64
C TYR A 83 5.68 -32.63 13.09
N ALA A 84 4.54 -32.62 12.40
CA ALA A 84 3.94 -33.81 11.81
C ALA A 84 4.18 -33.93 10.29
N ALA A 85 4.87 -32.98 9.67
CA ALA A 85 5.10 -32.98 8.24
C ALA A 85 6.42 -33.71 7.90
N PRO A 86 6.45 -34.62 6.92
CA PRO A 86 7.71 -35.17 6.41
C PRO A 86 8.49 -34.07 5.73
N LEU A 87 9.57 -33.60 6.36
CA LEU A 87 10.45 -32.60 5.79
C LEU A 87 11.43 -33.29 4.83
N VAL A 88 11.29 -33.05 3.55
CA VAL A 88 12.28 -33.41 2.55
C VAL A 88 13.14 -32.18 2.27
N PRO A 89 14.45 -32.22 2.54
CA PRO A 89 15.35 -31.11 2.19
C PRO A 89 15.39 -30.96 0.67
N ILE A 90 14.78 -29.94 0.14
CA ILE A 90 14.92 -29.56 -1.26
C ILE A 90 16.15 -28.66 -1.33
N GLY A 91 17.24 -29.19 -1.91
CA GLY A 91 18.50 -28.47 -1.99
C GLY A 91 18.37 -27.18 -2.77
N ASN A 92 18.60 -26.09 -2.09
CA ASN A 92 18.87 -24.75 -2.57
C ASN A 92 17.83 -23.67 -2.23
N PRO A 93 17.84 -23.12 -1.00
CA PRO A 93 16.96 -22.05 -0.56
C PRO A 93 17.30 -20.65 -1.14
N ARG A 94 17.93 -20.59 -2.35
CA ARG A 94 18.41 -19.34 -2.95
C ARG A 94 17.33 -18.26 -3.00
N SER A 95 16.09 -18.64 -3.24
CA SER A 95 14.97 -17.68 -3.33
C SER A 95 14.63 -17.05 -1.98
N ALA A 96 14.61 -17.85 -0.92
CA ALA A 96 14.39 -17.37 0.44
C ALA A 96 15.55 -16.49 0.93
N ASP A 97 16.80 -16.91 0.68
CA ASP A 97 18.01 -16.15 1.07
C ASP A 97 18.09 -14.82 0.33
N PHE A 98 17.76 -14.81 -0.95
CA PHE A 98 17.69 -13.57 -1.72
C PHE A 98 16.69 -12.59 -1.12
N LEU A 99 15.50 -13.06 -0.74
CA LEU A 99 14.47 -12.23 -0.12
C LEU A 99 14.90 -11.71 1.27
N ARG A 100 15.57 -12.55 2.08
CA ARG A 100 16.13 -12.17 3.39
C ARG A 100 17.22 -11.10 3.22
N ALA A 101 18.16 -11.34 2.28
CA ALA A 101 19.22 -10.40 1.97
C ALA A 101 18.67 -9.06 1.48
N TRP A 102 17.70 -9.08 0.56
CA TRP A 102 17.06 -7.86 0.10
C TRP A 102 16.36 -7.12 1.26
N ALA A 103 15.62 -7.84 2.11
CA ALA A 103 14.87 -7.24 3.22
C ALA A 103 15.75 -6.68 4.34
N SER A 104 16.99 -7.13 4.48
CA SER A 104 17.97 -6.63 5.46
C SER A 104 18.85 -5.50 4.90
N ASP A 105 18.97 -5.38 3.58
CA ASP A 105 19.81 -4.40 2.91
C ASP A 105 19.20 -3.00 2.97
N ALA A 106 19.81 -2.10 3.73
CA ALA A 106 19.36 -0.73 3.89
C ALA A 106 19.45 0.08 2.58
N HIS A 107 20.48 -0.19 1.74
CA HIS A 107 20.68 0.51 0.48
C HIS A 107 19.61 0.14 -0.55
N ARG A 108 19.31 -1.16 -0.70
CA ARG A 108 18.23 -1.64 -1.57
C ARG A 108 16.87 -1.10 -1.13
N TYR A 109 16.63 -1.04 0.17
CA TYR A 109 15.42 -0.44 0.72
C TYR A 109 15.31 1.06 0.42
N ALA A 110 16.40 1.83 0.60
CA ALA A 110 16.43 3.25 0.26
C ALA A 110 16.21 3.48 -1.24
N ASN A 111 16.81 2.65 -2.11
CA ASN A 111 16.61 2.70 -3.56
C ASN A 111 15.14 2.41 -3.94
N ALA A 112 14.49 1.46 -3.28
CA ALA A 112 13.06 1.21 -3.50
C ALA A 112 12.21 2.43 -3.16
N ILE A 113 12.49 3.11 -2.03
CA ILE A 113 11.81 4.36 -1.66
C ILE A 113 12.04 5.45 -2.71
N ALA A 114 13.28 5.63 -3.17
CA ALA A 114 13.63 6.65 -4.16
C ALA A 114 12.91 6.41 -5.50
N LYS A 115 12.90 5.18 -6.01
CA LYS A 115 12.17 4.82 -7.24
C LYS A 115 10.67 5.09 -7.10
N LEU A 116 10.07 4.66 -6.00
CA LEU A 116 8.65 4.89 -5.74
C LEU A 116 8.33 6.38 -5.59
N ALA A 117 9.19 7.16 -4.94
CA ALA A 117 9.03 8.62 -4.86
C ALA A 117 9.08 9.29 -6.24
N ALA A 118 9.92 8.77 -7.16
CA ALA A 118 9.97 9.17 -8.56
C ALA A 118 8.80 8.60 -9.40
N ARG A 119 7.81 7.94 -8.77
CA ARG A 119 6.66 7.30 -9.43
C ARG A 119 7.02 6.16 -10.38
N VAL A 120 8.20 5.59 -10.23
CA VAL A 120 8.64 4.41 -10.98
C VAL A 120 8.14 3.16 -10.26
N PRO A 121 7.46 2.22 -10.95
CA PRO A 121 7.08 0.95 -10.36
C PRO A 121 8.31 0.19 -9.83
N TYR A 122 8.12 -0.56 -8.75
CA TYR A 122 9.15 -1.41 -8.18
C TYR A 122 8.67 -2.84 -8.11
N GLN A 123 9.50 -3.76 -8.58
CA GLN A 123 9.19 -5.19 -8.58
C GLN A 123 10.38 -5.98 -8.01
N LEU A 124 10.06 -6.96 -7.19
CA LEU A 124 10.97 -7.95 -6.64
C LEU A 124 10.45 -9.33 -7.04
N THR A 125 11.24 -10.09 -7.79
CA THR A 125 10.83 -11.40 -8.31
C THR A 125 11.82 -12.46 -7.87
N VAL A 126 11.30 -13.61 -7.44
CA VAL A 126 12.05 -14.83 -7.17
C VAL A 126 11.33 -16.02 -7.79
N THR A 127 12.08 -17.04 -8.16
CA THR A 127 11.53 -18.28 -8.69
C THR A 127 11.96 -19.42 -7.79
N ASP A 128 11.01 -20.22 -7.34
CA ASP A 128 11.24 -21.44 -6.61
C ASP A 128 10.93 -22.65 -7.52
N HIS A 129 10.94 -23.86 -6.97
CA HIS A 129 10.78 -25.10 -7.73
C HIS A 129 9.39 -25.26 -8.37
N ASP A 130 8.35 -24.66 -7.81
CA ASP A 130 6.96 -24.80 -8.24
C ASP A 130 6.33 -23.54 -8.82
N ALA A 131 6.83 -22.36 -8.42
CA ALA A 131 6.23 -21.08 -8.80
C ALA A 131 7.24 -19.93 -8.88
N ARG A 132 6.87 -18.92 -9.65
CA ARG A 132 7.48 -17.60 -9.65
C ARG A 132 6.66 -16.68 -8.75
N TYR A 133 7.32 -16.04 -7.82
CA TYR A 133 6.74 -15.08 -6.89
C TYR A 133 7.17 -13.66 -7.25
N ALA A 134 6.21 -12.74 -7.32
CA ALA A 134 6.46 -11.34 -7.59
C ALA A 134 5.82 -10.46 -6.52
N LEU A 135 6.62 -9.55 -5.94
CA LEU A 135 6.15 -8.46 -5.10
C LEU A 135 6.19 -7.19 -5.93
N ILE A 136 5.03 -6.64 -6.24
CA ILE A 136 4.85 -5.54 -7.18
C ILE A 136 4.31 -4.34 -6.43
N VAL A 137 4.92 -3.18 -6.65
CA VAL A 137 4.41 -1.89 -6.18
C VAL A 137 4.34 -0.94 -7.36
N ALA A 138 3.14 -0.48 -7.68
CA ALA A 138 2.89 0.45 -8.76
C ALA A 138 2.18 1.72 -8.27
N PRO A 139 2.55 2.92 -8.77
CA PRO A 139 1.79 4.13 -8.52
C PRO A 139 0.35 3.95 -9.01
N ALA A 140 -0.61 4.36 -8.19
CA ALA A 140 -2.03 4.30 -8.51
C ALA A 140 -2.75 5.58 -8.08
N PRO A 141 -3.75 6.06 -8.82
CA PRO A 141 -4.54 7.20 -8.38
C PRO A 141 -5.29 6.84 -7.09
N ILE A 142 -5.22 7.71 -6.09
CA ILE A 142 -6.06 7.58 -4.91
C ILE A 142 -7.50 7.90 -5.34
N ARG A 143 -8.36 6.90 -5.38
CA ARG A 143 -9.81 7.14 -5.45
C ARG A 143 -10.20 7.72 -4.09
N ARG A 144 -10.61 9.00 -4.06
CA ARG A 144 -11.33 9.51 -2.89
C ARG A 144 -12.58 8.61 -2.76
N PRO A 145 -12.84 8.04 -1.57
CA PRO A 145 -14.17 7.46 -1.35
C PRO A 145 -15.18 8.52 -1.76
N ALA A 146 -16.20 8.12 -2.53
CA ALA A 146 -17.30 9.00 -2.84
C ALA A 146 -17.71 9.65 -1.53
N GLN A 147 -17.67 10.99 -1.47
CA GLN A 147 -18.17 11.69 -0.30
C GLN A 147 -19.60 11.22 -0.18
N PHE A 148 -19.87 10.40 0.83
CA PHE A 148 -21.26 10.12 1.17
C PHE A 148 -21.91 11.49 1.31
N PRO A 149 -23.05 11.74 0.63
CA PRO A 149 -23.80 12.96 0.85
C PRO A 149 -23.93 13.09 2.37
N PRO A 150 -23.72 14.29 2.94
CA PRO A 150 -23.90 14.49 4.37
C PRO A 150 -25.28 13.88 4.67
N CYS A 151 -25.29 12.88 5.54
CA CYS A 151 -26.53 12.32 6.00
C CYS A 151 -27.33 13.50 6.59
N ALA A 152 -28.22 14.07 5.81
CA ALA A 152 -29.29 14.92 6.30
C ALA A 152 -30.22 14.00 7.09
N GLY A 153 -29.71 13.53 8.21
CA GLY A 153 -30.35 12.51 9.02
C GLY A 153 -30.54 13.07 10.41
N HIS A 154 -31.65 13.39 10.65
CA HIS A 154 -32.47 13.23 11.85
C HIS A 154 -31.95 12.02 12.63
N PHE A 155 -31.08 12.25 13.62
CA PHE A 155 -30.84 11.27 14.68
C PHE A 155 -32.04 11.34 15.62
N PRO A 156 -32.90 10.33 15.68
CA PRO A 156 -33.83 10.22 16.78
C PRO A 156 -33.00 10.02 18.06
N SER A 157 -33.18 10.88 19.03
CA SER A 157 -32.59 10.77 20.37
C SER A 157 -32.88 9.38 20.93
N PRO A 158 -31.87 8.65 21.44
CA PRO A 158 -32.08 7.37 22.10
C PRO A 158 -32.78 7.65 23.45
N THR A 159 -34.10 7.53 23.48
CA THR A 159 -34.82 7.33 24.71
C THR A 159 -34.45 5.95 25.27
N GLY A 160 -33.90 5.95 26.46
CA GLY A 160 -33.54 4.92 27.39
C GLY A 160 -33.92 3.45 27.09
N GLY A 161 -32.95 2.57 27.22
CA GLY A 161 -33.12 1.13 27.18
C GLY A 161 -31.85 0.41 27.47
N GLY A 162 -31.78 -0.20 28.63
CA GLY A 162 -30.77 -0.95 29.32
C GLY A 162 -29.70 -1.67 28.52
N CYS A 163 -28.47 -1.51 28.98
CA CYS A 163 -27.34 -2.37 28.65
C CYS A 163 -27.53 -3.72 29.33
N GLU A 164 -27.72 -4.75 28.55
CA GLU A 164 -27.57 -6.13 29.01
C GLU A 164 -26.27 -6.70 28.39
N PRO A 165 -25.33 -7.22 29.18
CA PRO A 165 -24.09 -7.79 28.65
C PRO A 165 -24.35 -9.21 28.18
N ALA A 166 -24.25 -9.46 26.89
CA ALA A 166 -24.22 -10.80 26.34
C ALA A 166 -22.80 -11.40 26.56
N ALA A 167 -22.70 -12.22 27.59
CA ALA A 167 -21.67 -13.24 27.74
C ALA A 167 -21.95 -14.38 26.76
N ALA A 168 -20.86 -15.03 26.33
CA ALA A 168 -20.74 -16.33 25.71
C ALA A 168 -20.31 -16.35 24.24
N TYR A 169 -18.99 -16.54 24.08
CA TYR A 169 -18.45 -17.50 23.09
C TYR A 169 -17.15 -18.08 23.67
N ALA A 170 -17.34 -19.14 24.49
CA ALA A 170 -16.34 -20.14 24.74
C ALA A 170 -16.77 -21.40 23.98
N ALA A 171 -15.81 -22.19 23.48
CA ALA A 171 -15.86 -23.52 22.91
C ALA A 171 -16.19 -23.63 21.40
N LEU A 172 -15.14 -23.80 20.58
CA LEU A 172 -14.74 -25.10 19.96
C LEU A 172 -13.40 -24.91 19.25
#